data_cf8476f205e2c64d4ba52674498fe526
#
_entry.id   cf8476f205e2c64d4ba52674498fe526
#
_cell.length_a   1.000
_cell.length_b   1.000
_cell.length_c   1.000
_cell.angle_alpha   90.00
_cell.angle_beta   90.00
_cell.angle_gamma   90.00
#
_symmetry.space_group_name_H-M   'P 1'
#
loop_
_entity.id
_entity.type
_entity.pdbx_description
1 polymer ?
#
loop_
_entity_poly.entity_id
_entity_poly.type
_entity_poly.pdbx_seq_one_letter_code
_entity_poly.pdbx_strand_id
1 'polypeptide(L)'
;PTSLSLAQLGGFLREPVRSFFNTRLGVYFEQETIAELDAEPFALDGLQNWQLQDQLIAAQRHAVDNGQPRMQALHEALERFQGQGVLAMGAFGERMRAALAEPMEALFNAYEEALDAWPHPLPDTMIHFEAHGLTLEEPLGELRQDEAGHRCRLLLLSSSLISQGSGRGQYRWSHLLRPWVAHLAGNLDGPMTTQLLSKAGHVTLAPVDAETARQHLETQLAAWQAGLETPLPLAPQAAFAWLSKQGTPDMAQEKGRDSD
;
A
#
# COMPACT_ATOMS: atom_id res chain seq x y z
N PRO A 1 -2.39 -28.47 6.38
CA PRO A 1 -2.97 -27.23 5.84
C PRO A 1 -1.89 -26.45 5.09
N THR A 2 -2.29 -25.80 4.02
CA THR A 2 -1.37 -24.94 3.25
C THR A 2 -1.31 -23.58 3.95
N SER A 3 -0.13 -23.20 4.42
CA SER A 3 0.08 -21.89 5.03
C SER A 3 0.17 -20.80 3.96
N LEU A 4 -0.49 -19.68 4.18
CA LEU A 4 -0.54 -18.51 3.32
C LEU A 4 -0.14 -17.26 4.12
N SER A 5 0.57 -16.34 3.47
CA SER A 5 0.76 -15.01 4.01
C SER A 5 -0.39 -14.07 3.61
N LEU A 6 -0.61 -13.02 4.40
CA LEU A 6 -1.56 -11.93 4.06
C LEU A 6 -1.20 -11.29 2.72
N ALA A 7 0.11 -11.17 2.45
CA ALA A 7 0.61 -10.62 1.20
C ALA A 7 0.28 -11.52 -0.01
N GLN A 8 0.34 -12.84 0.14
CA GLN A 8 -0.04 -13.79 -0.91
C GLN A 8 -1.53 -13.71 -1.21
N LEU A 9 -2.38 -13.72 -0.16
CA LEU A 9 -3.82 -13.60 -0.34
C LEU A 9 -4.20 -12.26 -1.00
N GLY A 10 -3.65 -11.15 -0.54
CA GLY A 10 -3.89 -9.84 -1.13
C GLY A 10 -3.37 -9.72 -2.58
N GLY A 11 -2.25 -10.38 -2.89
CA GLY A 11 -1.72 -10.49 -4.26
C GLY A 11 -2.63 -11.27 -5.18
N PHE A 12 -3.17 -12.39 -4.70
CA PHE A 12 -4.16 -13.17 -5.43
C PHE A 12 -5.42 -12.36 -5.75
N LEU A 13 -5.99 -11.69 -4.76
CA LEU A 13 -7.19 -10.86 -4.96
C LEU A 13 -6.96 -9.74 -5.99
N ARG A 14 -5.74 -9.26 -6.09
CA ARG A 14 -5.36 -8.25 -7.08
C ARG A 14 -5.25 -8.81 -8.49
N GLU A 15 -4.68 -10.01 -8.64
CA GLU A 15 -4.39 -10.63 -9.93
C GLU A 15 -4.70 -12.15 -9.88
N PRO A 16 -5.98 -12.57 -9.73
CA PRO A 16 -6.32 -13.98 -9.48
C PRO A 16 -5.96 -14.88 -10.66
N VAL A 17 -6.14 -14.43 -11.89
CA VAL A 17 -5.77 -15.20 -13.09
C VAL A 17 -4.26 -15.42 -13.14
N ARG A 18 -3.47 -14.38 -12.94
CA ARG A 18 -2.01 -14.49 -12.90
C ARG A 18 -1.53 -15.41 -11.78
N SER A 19 -2.15 -15.32 -10.60
CA SER A 19 -1.84 -16.18 -9.47
C SER A 19 -2.11 -17.65 -9.79
N PHE A 20 -3.19 -17.98 -10.51
CA PHE A 20 -3.45 -19.33 -10.99
C PHE A 20 -2.32 -19.84 -11.89
N PHE A 21 -1.94 -19.09 -12.93
CA PHE A 21 -0.88 -19.50 -13.85
C PHE A 21 0.47 -19.64 -13.15
N ASN A 22 0.84 -18.70 -12.30
CA ASN A 22 2.12 -18.73 -11.59
C ASN A 22 2.19 -19.89 -10.59
N THR A 23 1.12 -20.06 -9.77
CA THR A 23 1.14 -21.00 -8.64
C THR A 23 0.82 -22.44 -9.09
N ARG A 24 -0.15 -22.60 -10.03
CA ARG A 24 -0.65 -23.91 -10.43
C ARG A 24 0.10 -24.48 -11.63
N LEU A 25 0.47 -23.66 -12.60
CA LEU A 25 1.07 -24.09 -13.85
C LEU A 25 2.55 -23.75 -13.95
N GLY A 26 3.12 -23.01 -13.00
CA GLY A 26 4.52 -22.55 -13.03
C GLY A 26 4.83 -21.63 -14.23
N VAL A 27 3.79 -21.03 -14.84
CA VAL A 27 3.91 -20.12 -15.97
C VAL A 27 3.99 -18.71 -15.44
N TYR A 28 5.13 -18.07 -15.66
CA TYR A 28 5.35 -16.66 -15.34
C TYR A 28 5.20 -15.83 -16.61
N PHE A 29 4.18 -14.98 -16.63
CA PHE A 29 4.08 -13.99 -17.69
C PHE A 29 5.10 -12.89 -17.40
N GLU A 30 6.10 -12.75 -18.27
CA GLU A 30 6.90 -11.54 -18.30
C GLU A 30 5.93 -10.40 -18.60
N GLN A 31 5.82 -9.44 -17.68
CA GLN A 31 5.27 -8.16 -18.06
C GLN A 31 6.29 -7.59 -19.06
N GLU A 32 5.95 -7.61 -20.33
CA GLU A 32 6.47 -6.57 -21.20
C GLU A 32 6.02 -5.27 -20.54
N THR A 33 6.91 -4.67 -19.78
CA THR A 33 6.87 -3.25 -19.56
C THR A 33 6.94 -2.73 -20.99
N ILE A 34 5.80 -2.32 -21.54
CA ILE A 34 5.81 -1.37 -22.62
C ILE A 34 6.50 -0.19 -21.96
N ALA A 35 7.82 -0.18 -22.05
CA ALA A 35 8.60 1.01 -21.85
C ALA A 35 7.91 1.99 -22.78
N GLU A 36 7.28 3.02 -22.24
CA GLU A 36 6.89 4.17 -23.02
C GLU A 36 8.19 4.60 -23.70
N LEU A 37 8.32 4.25 -24.97
CA LEU A 37 9.51 4.47 -25.81
C LEU A 37 9.77 5.96 -26.05
N ASP A 38 9.05 6.84 -25.36
CA ASP A 38 9.20 8.29 -25.33
C ASP A 38 9.72 8.84 -23.98
N ALA A 39 10.16 7.99 -23.05
CA ALA A 39 10.90 8.49 -21.91
C ALA A 39 12.28 8.95 -22.38
N GLU A 40 12.58 10.23 -22.24
CA GLU A 40 13.93 10.76 -22.48
C GLU A 40 14.97 9.87 -21.80
N PRO A 41 16.08 9.49 -22.46
CA PRO A 41 17.05 8.50 -21.98
C PRO A 41 17.78 8.86 -20.68
N PHE A 42 17.37 9.93 -20.04
CA PHE A 42 17.94 10.47 -18.82
C PHE A 42 16.96 10.55 -17.63
N ALA A 43 15.70 10.15 -17.78
CA ALA A 43 14.77 10.06 -16.66
C ALA A 43 14.94 8.72 -15.94
N LEU A 44 14.84 8.71 -14.60
CA LEU A 44 14.68 7.48 -13.83
C LEU A 44 13.47 6.73 -14.36
N ASP A 45 13.60 5.44 -14.62
CA ASP A 45 12.44 4.63 -14.92
C ASP A 45 11.50 4.59 -13.70
N GLY A 46 10.23 4.23 -13.92
CA GLY A 46 9.23 4.23 -12.87
C GLY A 46 9.58 3.31 -11.70
N LEU A 47 10.28 2.20 -11.96
CA LEU A 47 10.71 1.25 -10.94
C LEU A 47 11.88 1.82 -10.11
N GLN A 48 12.89 2.40 -10.77
CA GLN A 48 14.02 3.03 -10.10
C GLN A 48 13.54 4.20 -9.21
N ASN A 49 12.68 5.06 -9.75
CA ASN A 49 12.10 6.17 -8.99
C ASN A 49 11.35 5.67 -7.74
N TRP A 50 10.54 4.61 -7.88
CA TRP A 50 9.85 4.00 -6.77
C TRP A 50 10.81 3.44 -5.71
N GLN A 51 11.86 2.71 -6.13
CA GLN A 51 12.86 2.14 -5.23
C GLN A 51 13.65 3.22 -4.45
N LEU A 52 14.03 4.31 -5.12
CA LEU A 52 14.72 5.42 -4.47
C LEU A 52 13.81 6.14 -3.47
N GLN A 53 12.55 6.38 -3.82
CA GLN A 53 11.58 6.98 -2.89
C GLN A 53 11.32 6.07 -1.69
N ASP A 54 11.24 4.76 -1.88
CA ASP A 54 11.11 3.80 -0.78
C ASP A 54 12.28 3.88 0.20
N GLN A 55 13.51 3.98 -0.32
CA GLN A 55 14.71 4.19 0.50
C GLN A 55 14.71 5.53 1.23
N LEU A 56 14.21 6.62 0.60
CA LEU A 56 14.07 7.93 1.25
C LEU A 56 13.04 7.89 2.38
N ILE A 57 11.94 7.18 2.18
CA ILE A 57 10.91 6.97 3.21
C ILE A 57 11.50 6.19 4.38
N ALA A 58 12.18 5.08 4.10
CA ALA A 58 12.81 4.25 5.13
C ALA A 58 13.84 5.02 5.96
N ALA A 59 14.69 5.84 5.32
CA ALA A 59 15.70 6.64 5.99
C ALA A 59 15.10 7.71 6.92
N GLN A 60 14.10 8.44 6.42
CA GLN A 60 13.43 9.50 7.21
C GLN A 60 12.60 8.90 8.35
N ARG A 61 11.89 7.79 8.10
CA ARG A 61 11.16 7.07 9.12
C ARG A 61 12.08 6.62 10.25
N HIS A 62 13.21 6.00 9.91
CA HIS A 62 14.20 5.59 10.90
C HIS A 62 14.69 6.78 11.73
N ALA A 63 14.90 7.94 11.11
CA ALA A 63 15.28 9.15 11.83
C ALA A 63 14.19 9.62 12.81
N VAL A 64 12.92 9.67 12.35
CA VAL A 64 11.78 10.06 13.20
C VAL A 64 11.63 9.10 14.39
N ASP A 65 11.67 7.79 14.14
CA ASP A 65 11.53 6.76 15.18
C ASP A 65 12.66 6.81 16.24
N ASN A 66 13.83 7.38 15.89
CA ASN A 66 14.97 7.57 16.79
C ASN A 66 15.12 9.03 17.30
N GLY A 67 14.13 9.89 17.08
CA GLY A 67 14.17 11.30 17.50
C GLY A 67 15.25 12.13 16.80
N GLN A 68 15.67 11.72 15.59
CA GLN A 68 16.66 12.41 14.78
C GLN A 68 16.00 13.35 13.76
N PRO A 69 16.68 14.42 13.31
CA PRO A 69 16.13 15.32 12.31
C PRO A 69 15.92 14.63 10.96
N ARG A 70 14.65 14.44 10.55
CA ARG A 70 14.28 13.76 9.30
C ARG A 70 14.86 14.43 8.04
N MET A 71 14.95 15.76 8.04
CA MET A 71 15.50 16.52 6.90
C MET A 71 17.00 16.24 6.70
N GLN A 72 17.74 16.01 7.80
CA GLN A 72 19.12 15.57 7.69
C GLN A 72 19.22 14.17 7.07
N ALA A 73 18.39 13.23 7.52
CA ALA A 73 18.35 11.88 6.96
C ALA A 73 17.97 11.88 5.47
N LEU A 74 17.03 12.74 5.05
CA LEU A 74 16.69 12.94 3.64
C LEU A 74 17.90 13.43 2.84
N HIS A 75 18.59 14.46 3.36
CA HIS A 75 19.78 15.03 2.70
C HIS A 75 20.90 13.98 2.57
N GLU A 76 21.22 13.28 3.63
CA GLU A 76 22.26 12.23 3.64
C GLU A 76 21.93 11.08 2.67
N ALA A 77 20.66 10.69 2.56
CA ALA A 77 20.23 9.68 1.62
C ALA A 77 20.38 10.13 0.16
N LEU A 78 20.02 11.37 -0.15
CA LEU A 78 20.19 11.97 -1.47
C LEU A 78 21.67 12.14 -1.86
N GLU A 79 22.53 12.56 -0.92
CA GLU A 79 23.99 12.61 -1.11
C GLU A 79 24.57 11.23 -1.41
N ARG A 80 24.10 10.20 -0.72
CA ARG A 80 24.51 8.81 -0.96
C ARG A 80 24.11 8.35 -2.38
N PHE A 81 22.91 8.68 -2.85
CA PHE A 81 22.49 8.36 -4.22
C PHE A 81 23.37 9.05 -5.26
N GLN A 82 23.78 10.29 -5.00
CA GLN A 82 24.69 11.01 -5.88
C GLN A 82 26.09 10.40 -5.86
N GLY A 83 26.63 10.08 -4.68
CA GLY A 83 27.93 9.42 -4.53
C GLY A 83 28.00 8.02 -5.16
N GLN A 84 26.87 7.32 -5.24
CA GLN A 84 26.74 6.01 -5.92
C GLN A 84 26.56 6.14 -7.45
N GLY A 85 26.45 7.36 -7.97
CA GLY A 85 26.21 7.58 -9.40
C GLY A 85 24.79 7.22 -9.86
N VAL A 86 23.85 7.07 -8.93
CA VAL A 86 22.43 6.78 -9.23
C VAL A 86 21.74 8.03 -9.78
N LEU A 87 22.12 9.21 -9.29
CA LEU A 87 21.67 10.49 -9.81
C LEU A 87 22.68 11.02 -10.82
N ALA A 88 22.17 11.62 -11.88
CA ALA A 88 23.02 12.25 -12.91
C ALA A 88 23.84 13.42 -12.33
N MET A 89 24.86 13.85 -13.04
CA MET A 89 25.68 15.00 -12.66
C MET A 89 25.07 16.31 -13.18
N GLY A 90 25.38 17.41 -12.49
CA GLY A 90 25.02 18.76 -12.89
C GLY A 90 23.53 19.09 -12.76
N ALA A 91 23.04 20.03 -13.55
CA ALA A 91 21.67 20.56 -13.44
C ALA A 91 20.58 19.50 -13.60
N PHE A 92 20.85 18.43 -14.31
CA PHE A 92 19.90 17.33 -14.48
C PHE A 92 19.79 16.49 -13.19
N GLY A 93 20.91 16.17 -12.54
CA GLY A 93 20.91 15.48 -11.24
C GLY A 93 20.20 16.30 -10.15
N GLU A 94 20.34 17.61 -10.16
CA GLU A 94 19.62 18.48 -9.24
C GLU A 94 18.09 18.42 -9.45
N ARG A 95 17.62 18.32 -10.69
CA ARG A 95 16.19 18.13 -10.97
C ARG A 95 15.69 16.76 -10.49
N MET A 96 16.47 15.70 -10.71
CA MET A 96 16.14 14.36 -10.22
C MET A 96 16.06 14.36 -8.68
N ARG A 97 17.04 14.97 -8.02
CA ARG A 97 17.06 15.14 -6.57
C ARG A 97 15.84 15.88 -6.05
N ALA A 98 15.49 17.01 -6.67
CA ALA A 98 14.30 17.79 -6.30
C ALA A 98 13.00 17.01 -6.49
N ALA A 99 12.85 16.27 -7.60
CA ALA A 99 11.67 15.44 -7.87
C ALA A 99 11.52 14.26 -6.89
N LEU A 100 12.62 13.70 -6.40
CA LEU A 100 12.59 12.66 -5.37
C LEU A 100 12.22 13.23 -4.00
N ALA A 101 12.70 14.42 -3.66
CA ALA A 101 12.49 15.06 -2.36
C ALA A 101 11.12 15.73 -2.23
N GLU A 102 10.58 16.28 -3.30
CA GLU A 102 9.35 17.08 -3.30
C GLU A 102 8.17 16.40 -2.58
N PRO A 103 7.83 15.13 -2.81
CA PRO A 103 6.70 14.52 -2.14
C PRO A 103 6.96 14.14 -0.68
N MET A 104 8.22 14.21 -0.21
CA MET A 104 8.60 13.74 1.13
C MET A 104 8.11 14.68 2.24
N GLU A 105 8.06 15.98 1.99
CA GLU A 105 7.64 16.94 3.01
C GLU A 105 6.17 16.73 3.42
N ALA A 106 5.26 16.71 2.46
CA ALA A 106 3.84 16.50 2.73
C ALA A 106 3.56 15.11 3.34
N LEU A 107 4.24 14.06 2.85
CA LEU A 107 4.10 12.72 3.37
C LEU A 107 4.52 12.63 4.85
N PHE A 108 5.67 13.22 5.20
CA PHE A 108 6.18 13.15 6.56
C PHE A 108 5.47 14.10 7.53
N ASN A 109 4.94 15.24 7.06
CA ASN A 109 4.07 16.06 7.88
C ASN A 109 2.81 15.26 8.29
N ALA A 110 2.18 14.56 7.34
CA ALA A 110 1.03 13.70 7.65
C ALA A 110 1.43 12.51 8.56
N TYR A 111 2.64 11.99 8.41
CA TYR A 111 3.14 10.91 9.29
C TYR A 111 3.36 11.41 10.72
N GLU A 112 3.98 12.56 10.91
CA GLU A 112 4.19 13.18 12.22
C GLU A 112 2.86 13.50 12.91
N GLU A 113 1.87 14.05 12.18
CA GLU A 113 0.50 14.23 12.68
C GLU A 113 -0.16 12.91 13.11
N ALA A 114 0.06 11.83 12.34
CA ALA A 114 -0.43 10.52 12.70
C ALA A 114 0.28 9.94 13.93
N LEU A 115 1.58 10.22 14.11
CA LEU A 115 2.31 9.83 15.32
C LEU A 115 1.83 10.56 16.57
N ASP A 116 1.43 11.83 16.45
CA ASP A 116 0.82 12.60 17.54
C ASP A 116 -0.56 12.02 17.93
N ALA A 117 -1.32 11.55 16.95
CA ALA A 117 -2.61 10.90 17.19
C ALA A 117 -2.47 9.47 17.75
N TRP A 118 -1.40 8.76 17.39
CA TRP A 118 -1.10 7.37 17.77
C TRP A 118 0.30 7.26 18.38
N PRO A 119 0.54 7.86 19.54
CA PRO A 119 1.90 8.06 20.08
C PRO A 119 2.59 6.77 20.51
N HIS A 120 1.83 5.74 20.93
CA HIS A 120 2.41 4.56 21.54
C HIS A 120 2.61 3.42 20.53
N PRO A 121 3.85 3.03 20.20
CA PRO A 121 4.11 1.86 19.36
C PRO A 121 3.70 0.58 20.09
N LEU A 122 3.15 -0.38 19.34
CA LEU A 122 2.82 -1.72 19.82
C LEU A 122 3.75 -2.75 19.16
N PRO A 123 4.02 -3.87 19.84
CA PRO A 123 4.75 -4.98 19.22
C PRO A 123 3.95 -5.59 18.08
N ASP A 124 4.65 -6.26 17.18
CA ASP A 124 4.02 -7.07 16.14
C ASP A 124 3.12 -8.13 16.77
N THR A 125 1.93 -8.31 16.19
CA THR A 125 0.97 -9.33 16.60
C THR A 125 0.97 -10.47 15.59
N MET A 126 1.12 -11.71 16.04
CA MET A 126 1.02 -12.86 15.16
C MET A 126 -0.44 -13.09 14.77
N ILE A 127 -0.74 -12.99 13.50
CA ILE A 127 -2.02 -13.39 12.95
C ILE A 127 -2.00 -14.90 12.75
N HIS A 128 -3.05 -15.56 13.23
CA HIS A 128 -3.32 -16.96 12.96
C HIS A 128 -4.81 -17.12 12.69
N PHE A 129 -5.16 -17.53 11.49
CA PHE A 129 -6.55 -17.71 11.09
C PHE A 129 -6.69 -18.91 10.16
N GLU A 130 -7.61 -19.81 10.49
CA GLU A 130 -7.84 -21.05 9.73
C GLU A 130 -9.24 -21.08 9.15
N ALA A 131 -9.35 -21.34 7.85
CA ALA A 131 -10.61 -21.64 7.16
C ALA A 131 -10.35 -22.44 5.89
N HIS A 132 -11.29 -23.28 5.49
CA HIS A 132 -11.24 -24.08 4.25
C HIS A 132 -9.96 -24.93 4.11
N GLY A 133 -9.37 -25.42 5.21
CA GLY A 133 -8.11 -26.18 5.19
C GLY A 133 -6.87 -25.34 4.86
N LEU A 134 -6.98 -24.03 4.88
CA LEU A 134 -5.90 -23.07 4.70
C LEU A 134 -5.62 -22.35 6.02
N THR A 135 -4.37 -21.97 6.24
CA THR A 135 -3.95 -21.21 7.42
C THR A 135 -3.32 -19.90 6.96
N LEU A 136 -3.84 -18.76 7.43
CA LEU A 136 -3.16 -17.47 7.33
C LEU A 136 -2.27 -17.32 8.56
N GLU A 137 -0.96 -17.16 8.35
CA GLU A 137 -0.01 -17.01 9.43
C GLU A 137 1.07 -16.00 9.02
N GLU A 138 1.07 -14.85 9.69
CA GLU A 138 2.02 -13.77 9.42
C GLU A 138 2.07 -12.80 10.61
N PRO A 139 3.25 -12.24 10.99
CA PRO A 139 3.30 -11.13 11.93
C PRO A 139 2.71 -9.88 11.29
N LEU A 140 1.80 -9.22 11.99
CA LEU A 140 1.23 -7.93 11.63
C LEU A 140 1.95 -6.83 12.40
N GLY A 141 2.76 -6.07 11.72
CA GLY A 141 3.52 -4.96 12.27
C GLY A 141 2.91 -3.59 12.00
N GLU A 142 3.67 -2.55 12.33
CA GLU A 142 3.30 -1.14 12.19
C GLU A 142 2.12 -0.74 13.07
N LEU A 143 2.00 -1.38 14.23
CA LEU A 143 0.90 -1.20 15.15
C LEU A 143 1.22 -0.10 16.16
N ARG A 144 0.24 0.73 16.42
CA ARG A 144 0.29 1.81 17.40
C ARG A 144 -1.03 1.91 18.17
N GLN A 145 -1.04 2.67 19.25
CA GLN A 145 -2.27 3.00 19.98
C GLN A 145 -2.31 4.47 20.37
N ASP A 146 -3.52 4.98 20.53
CA ASP A 146 -3.77 6.29 21.10
C ASP A 146 -3.77 6.26 22.64
N GLU A 147 -3.97 7.43 23.26
CA GLU A 147 -4.06 7.58 24.73
C GLU A 147 -5.25 6.82 25.35
N ALA A 148 -6.27 6.51 24.56
CA ALA A 148 -7.45 5.75 25.02
C ALA A 148 -7.28 4.23 24.81
N GLY A 149 -6.17 3.79 24.21
CA GLY A 149 -5.88 2.39 23.92
C GLY A 149 -6.52 1.85 22.63
N HIS A 150 -7.07 2.71 21.77
CA HIS A 150 -7.52 2.28 20.45
C HIS A 150 -6.31 1.94 19.58
N ARG A 151 -6.43 0.89 18.76
CA ARG A 151 -5.34 0.41 17.92
C ARG A 151 -5.40 0.99 16.52
N CYS A 152 -4.23 1.30 15.99
CA CYS A 152 -4.05 1.72 14.61
C CYS A 152 -2.88 0.98 13.97
N ARG A 153 -3.02 0.59 12.73
CA ARG A 153 -1.92 0.21 11.87
C ARG A 153 -1.56 1.38 10.96
N LEU A 154 -0.35 1.91 11.09
CA LEU A 154 0.10 3.11 10.38
C LEU A 154 1.14 2.76 9.32
N LEU A 155 0.80 2.94 8.04
CA LEU A 155 1.63 2.56 6.91
C LEU A 155 2.04 3.76 6.06
N LEU A 156 3.35 3.88 5.81
CA LEU A 156 3.91 4.78 4.81
C LEU A 156 4.10 4.03 3.50
N LEU A 157 3.62 4.59 2.39
CA LEU A 157 3.65 3.97 1.07
C LEU A 157 4.42 4.85 0.08
N SER A 158 5.41 4.28 -0.60
CA SER A 158 6.10 4.90 -1.73
C SER A 158 5.23 4.98 -3.00
N SER A 159 4.23 4.11 -3.11
CA SER A 159 3.27 4.10 -4.22
C SER A 159 2.16 5.12 -3.99
N SER A 160 1.85 5.96 -4.98
CA SER A 160 0.68 6.84 -4.92
C SER A 160 -0.62 6.03 -4.87
N LEU A 161 -1.51 6.41 -3.95
CA LEU A 161 -2.87 5.86 -3.88
C LEU A 161 -3.82 6.51 -4.89
N ILE A 162 -3.44 7.68 -5.42
CA ILE A 162 -4.20 8.39 -6.45
C ILE A 162 -3.45 8.32 -7.78
N SER A 163 -4.16 8.02 -8.87
CA SER A 163 -3.62 8.11 -10.22
C SER A 163 -3.60 9.56 -10.69
N GLN A 164 -2.46 10.02 -11.19
CA GLN A 164 -2.35 11.30 -11.88
C GLN A 164 -2.76 11.10 -13.35
N GLY A 165 -4.05 11.20 -13.65
CA GLY A 165 -4.59 11.20 -15.02
C GLY A 165 -5.10 12.58 -15.39
N SER A 166 -5.46 12.78 -16.68
CA SER A 166 -6.08 14.01 -17.17
C SER A 166 -7.46 14.22 -16.55
N GLY A 167 -7.51 14.88 -15.40
CA GLY A 167 -8.75 15.13 -14.66
C GLY A 167 -8.56 15.04 -13.14
N ARG A 168 -9.66 14.96 -12.39
CA ARG A 168 -9.62 14.72 -10.94
C ARG A 168 -8.97 13.36 -10.68
N GLY A 169 -7.95 13.34 -9.82
CA GLY A 169 -7.25 12.12 -9.43
C GLY A 169 -8.23 11.05 -8.91
N GLN A 170 -8.08 9.82 -9.38
CA GLN A 170 -8.91 8.70 -8.93
C GLN A 170 -8.09 7.77 -8.05
N TYR A 171 -8.69 7.26 -6.96
CA TYR A 171 -8.05 6.27 -6.12
C TYR A 171 -7.79 4.97 -6.88
N ARG A 172 -6.60 4.42 -6.67
CA ARG A 172 -6.17 3.12 -7.22
C ARG A 172 -6.64 2.01 -6.28
N TRP A 173 -7.92 1.67 -6.34
CA TRP A 173 -8.55 0.71 -5.43
C TRP A 173 -7.82 -0.64 -5.36
N SER A 174 -7.23 -1.10 -6.47
CA SER A 174 -6.44 -2.33 -6.49
C SER A 174 -5.23 -2.30 -5.55
N HIS A 175 -4.70 -1.12 -5.22
CA HIS A 175 -3.61 -0.95 -4.26
C HIS A 175 -4.06 -1.12 -2.80
N LEU A 176 -5.37 -1.03 -2.54
CA LEU A 176 -5.94 -1.21 -1.21
C LEU A 176 -6.21 -2.68 -0.86
N LEU A 177 -6.19 -3.61 -1.84
CA LEU A 177 -6.54 -5.02 -1.59
C LEU A 177 -5.60 -5.71 -0.58
N ARG A 178 -4.28 -5.51 -0.68
CA ARG A 178 -3.33 -6.05 0.30
C ARG A 178 -3.50 -5.43 1.69
N PRO A 179 -3.51 -4.09 1.84
CA PRO A 179 -3.84 -3.46 3.11
C PRO A 179 -5.19 -3.89 3.69
N TRP A 180 -6.20 -4.11 2.85
CA TRP A 180 -7.51 -4.56 3.26
C TRP A 180 -7.50 -5.95 3.91
N VAL A 181 -6.82 -6.93 3.28
CA VAL A 181 -6.65 -8.27 3.87
C VAL A 181 -6.00 -8.20 5.25
N ALA A 182 -4.92 -7.43 5.37
CA ALA A 182 -4.23 -7.24 6.64
C ALA A 182 -5.07 -6.46 7.67
N HIS A 183 -5.89 -5.50 7.21
CA HIS A 183 -6.85 -4.79 8.05
C HIS A 183 -7.92 -5.73 8.64
N LEU A 184 -8.50 -6.60 7.81
CA LEU A 184 -9.45 -7.61 8.28
C LEU A 184 -8.79 -8.53 9.33
N ALA A 185 -7.59 -9.04 9.04
CA ALA A 185 -6.86 -9.90 9.95
C ALA A 185 -6.56 -9.22 11.29
N GLY A 186 -6.17 -7.96 11.28
CA GLY A 186 -5.92 -7.18 12.49
C GLY A 186 -7.17 -6.87 13.31
N ASN A 187 -8.37 -6.93 12.71
CA ASN A 187 -9.64 -6.74 13.40
C ASN A 187 -10.22 -8.04 14.00
N LEU A 188 -9.59 -9.19 13.81
CA LEU A 188 -10.04 -10.46 14.43
C LEU A 188 -9.95 -10.43 15.96
N ASP A 189 -8.93 -9.76 16.52
CA ASP A 189 -8.67 -9.68 17.95
C ASP A 189 -9.15 -8.36 18.56
N GLY A 190 -10.08 -7.69 17.91
CA GLY A 190 -10.68 -6.43 18.34
C GLY A 190 -10.46 -5.28 17.37
N PRO A 191 -11.17 -4.15 17.59
CA PRO A 191 -11.20 -3.05 16.64
C PRO A 191 -9.82 -2.45 16.36
N MET A 192 -9.50 -2.23 15.10
CA MET A 192 -8.25 -1.64 14.64
C MET A 192 -8.53 -0.73 13.44
N THR A 193 -8.09 0.51 13.51
CA THR A 193 -8.00 1.41 12.36
C THR A 193 -6.78 1.07 11.52
N THR A 194 -6.82 1.30 10.21
CA THR A 194 -5.61 1.29 9.38
C THR A 194 -5.49 2.61 8.64
N GLN A 195 -4.36 3.29 8.77
CA GLN A 195 -4.04 4.50 8.03
C GLN A 195 -2.95 4.22 7.00
N LEU A 196 -3.23 4.58 5.75
CA LEU A 196 -2.33 4.47 4.62
C LEU A 196 -1.93 5.88 4.18
N LEU A 197 -0.71 6.25 4.40
CA LEU A 197 -0.16 7.54 4.00
C LEU A 197 0.73 7.34 2.78
N SER A 198 0.45 8.05 1.70
CA SER A 198 1.23 7.99 0.49
C SER A 198 1.58 9.38 -0.02
N LYS A 199 2.54 9.47 -0.93
CA LYS A 199 2.94 10.73 -1.58
C LYS A 199 1.78 11.41 -2.32
N ALA A 200 0.73 10.68 -2.69
CA ALA A 200 -0.50 11.21 -3.27
C ALA A 200 -1.70 10.36 -2.81
N GLY A 201 -2.51 10.96 -1.97
CA GLY A 201 -3.68 10.35 -1.35
C GLY A 201 -3.38 9.64 -0.03
N HIS A 202 -4.33 9.80 0.90
CA HIS A 202 -4.33 9.13 2.19
C HIS A 202 -5.65 8.36 2.32
N VAL A 203 -5.60 7.20 2.96
CA VAL A 203 -6.80 6.37 3.18
C VAL A 203 -6.84 5.92 4.63
N THR A 204 -7.99 6.06 5.24
CA THR A 204 -8.28 5.51 6.56
C THR A 204 -9.34 4.42 6.44
N LEU A 205 -9.00 3.21 6.86
CA LEU A 205 -9.93 2.10 6.99
C LEU A 205 -10.45 2.08 8.42
N ALA A 206 -11.75 2.32 8.59
CA ALA A 206 -12.41 2.29 9.89
C ALA A 206 -12.43 0.85 10.46
N PRO A 207 -12.44 0.68 11.79
CA PRO A 207 -12.54 -0.64 12.40
C PRO A 207 -13.74 -1.43 11.89
N VAL A 208 -13.54 -2.73 11.73
CA VAL A 208 -14.57 -3.71 11.36
C VAL A 208 -14.77 -4.63 12.57
N ASP A 209 -16.01 -5.03 12.87
CA ASP A 209 -16.24 -6.02 13.91
C ASP A 209 -15.63 -7.38 13.56
N ALA A 210 -15.24 -8.14 14.58
CA ALA A 210 -14.48 -9.38 14.40
C ALA A 210 -15.26 -10.46 13.61
N GLU A 211 -16.58 -10.49 13.73
CA GLU A 211 -17.41 -11.45 12.98
C GLU A 211 -17.45 -11.09 11.49
N THR A 212 -17.67 -9.84 11.15
CA THR A 212 -17.60 -9.34 9.77
C THR A 212 -16.21 -9.56 9.17
N ALA A 213 -15.15 -9.28 9.92
CA ALA A 213 -13.77 -9.52 9.49
C ALA A 213 -13.52 -11.01 9.19
N ARG A 214 -14.01 -11.90 10.06
CA ARG A 214 -13.93 -13.35 9.89
C ARG A 214 -14.63 -13.81 8.62
N GLN A 215 -15.88 -13.41 8.41
CA GLN A 215 -16.68 -13.78 7.24
C GLN A 215 -16.02 -13.33 5.93
N HIS A 216 -15.45 -12.13 5.92
CA HIS A 216 -14.72 -11.65 4.75
C HIS A 216 -13.45 -12.46 4.47
N LEU A 217 -12.66 -12.81 5.50
CA LEU A 217 -11.47 -13.63 5.34
C LEU A 217 -11.81 -15.05 4.89
N GLU A 218 -12.86 -15.68 5.44
CA GLU A 218 -13.37 -16.98 4.99
C GLU A 218 -13.76 -16.95 3.50
N THR A 219 -14.49 -15.94 3.10
CA THR A 219 -14.88 -15.74 1.69
C THR A 219 -13.64 -15.58 0.77
N GLN A 220 -12.62 -14.84 1.22
CA GLN A 220 -11.39 -14.64 0.46
C GLN A 220 -10.55 -15.93 0.38
N LEU A 221 -10.50 -16.73 1.43
CA LEU A 221 -9.82 -18.02 1.43
C LEU A 221 -10.55 -19.05 0.54
N ALA A 222 -11.89 -19.06 0.57
CA ALA A 222 -12.68 -19.87 -0.36
C ALA A 222 -12.44 -19.48 -1.82
N ALA A 223 -12.36 -18.18 -2.09
CA ALA A 223 -12.03 -17.67 -3.43
C ALA A 223 -10.60 -18.04 -3.85
N TRP A 224 -9.63 -17.99 -2.94
CA TRP A 224 -8.27 -18.47 -3.18
C TRP A 224 -8.28 -19.95 -3.61
N GLN A 225 -8.95 -20.81 -2.85
CA GLN A 225 -9.01 -22.24 -3.14
C GLN A 225 -9.64 -22.51 -4.51
N ALA A 226 -10.80 -21.90 -4.79
CA ALA A 226 -11.47 -22.02 -6.08
C ALA A 226 -10.61 -21.46 -7.23
N GLY A 227 -9.90 -20.36 -6.98
CA GLY A 227 -9.05 -19.69 -7.96
C GLY A 227 -7.78 -20.46 -8.31
N LEU A 228 -7.34 -21.41 -7.47
CA LEU A 228 -6.25 -22.33 -7.79
C LEU A 228 -6.71 -23.60 -8.50
N GLU A 229 -8.01 -23.93 -8.45
CA GLU A 229 -8.60 -25.03 -9.22
C GLU A 229 -8.95 -24.58 -10.64
N THR A 230 -9.52 -23.40 -10.78
CA THR A 230 -9.95 -22.81 -12.05
C THR A 230 -9.68 -21.31 -12.06
N PRO A 231 -9.20 -20.72 -13.17
CA PRO A 231 -8.99 -19.28 -13.25
C PRO A 231 -10.29 -18.53 -12.96
N LEU A 232 -10.32 -17.75 -11.89
CA LEU A 232 -11.49 -16.93 -11.58
C LEU A 232 -11.57 -15.75 -12.56
N PRO A 233 -12.73 -15.52 -13.20
CA PRO A 233 -12.91 -14.40 -14.13
C PRO A 233 -13.12 -13.07 -13.36
N LEU A 234 -12.29 -12.83 -12.35
CA LEU A 234 -12.31 -11.61 -11.57
C LEU A 234 -11.33 -10.60 -12.17
N ALA A 235 -11.87 -9.48 -12.60
CA ALA A 235 -11.10 -8.30 -13.00
C ALA A 235 -11.33 -7.20 -11.95
N PRO A 236 -10.48 -7.06 -10.93
CA PRO A 236 -10.69 -6.11 -9.83
C PRO A 236 -10.92 -4.68 -10.31
N GLN A 237 -10.19 -4.24 -11.35
CA GLN A 237 -10.38 -2.90 -11.92
C GLN A 237 -11.79 -2.72 -12.50
N ALA A 238 -12.32 -3.72 -13.21
CA ALA A 238 -13.69 -3.69 -13.74
C ALA A 238 -14.73 -3.73 -12.62
N ALA A 239 -14.50 -4.53 -11.57
CA ALA A 239 -15.36 -4.60 -10.40
C ALA A 239 -15.41 -3.24 -9.65
N PHE A 240 -14.28 -2.61 -9.40
CA PHE A 240 -14.23 -1.29 -8.78
C PHE A 240 -14.85 -0.20 -9.66
N ALA A 241 -14.62 -0.24 -10.98
CA ALA A 241 -15.26 0.69 -11.92
C ALA A 241 -16.78 0.52 -11.95
N TRP A 242 -17.28 -0.72 -11.83
CA TRP A 242 -18.71 -0.99 -11.75
C TRP A 242 -19.31 -0.49 -10.43
N LEU A 243 -18.67 -0.80 -9.29
CA LEU A 243 -19.09 -0.34 -7.97
C LEU A 243 -19.13 1.20 -7.90
N SER A 244 -18.12 1.88 -8.44
CA SER A 244 -18.08 3.34 -8.45
C SER A 244 -19.20 3.98 -9.28
N LYS A 245 -19.74 3.27 -10.30
CA LYS A 245 -20.88 3.73 -11.11
C LYS A 245 -22.22 3.43 -10.46
N GLN A 246 -22.32 2.35 -9.69
CA GLN A 246 -23.57 1.96 -9.00
C GLN A 246 -23.85 2.85 -7.77
N GLY A 247 -22.84 3.57 -7.29
CA GLY A 247 -22.97 4.47 -6.15
C GLY A 247 -23.21 3.72 -4.85
N THR A 248 -22.15 3.30 -4.16
CA THR A 248 -22.27 3.06 -2.73
C THR A 248 -22.49 4.41 -2.05
N PRO A 249 -23.33 4.51 -1.00
CA PRO A 249 -23.68 5.79 -0.36
C PRO A 249 -22.46 6.63 0.04
N ASP A 250 -21.35 6.00 0.44
CA ASP A 250 -20.12 6.66 0.87
C ASP A 250 -19.27 7.17 -0.30
N MET A 251 -19.37 6.57 -1.48
CA MET A 251 -18.66 7.03 -2.68
C MET A 251 -19.41 8.15 -3.41
N ALA A 252 -20.69 8.34 -3.15
CA ALA A 252 -21.51 9.39 -3.75
C ALA A 252 -21.31 10.76 -3.06
N GLN A 253 -20.88 10.80 -1.82
CA GLN A 253 -20.69 12.05 -1.07
C GLN A 253 -19.47 12.86 -1.52
N GLU A 254 -18.43 12.23 -2.11
CA GLU A 254 -17.30 12.98 -2.68
C GLU A 254 -17.65 13.72 -3.99
N LYS A 255 -18.73 13.36 -4.67
CA LYS A 255 -19.17 14.02 -5.91
C LYS A 255 -19.91 15.34 -5.70
N GLY A 256 -20.37 15.60 -4.49
CA GLY A 256 -21.25 16.73 -4.17
C GLY A 256 -20.59 17.95 -3.53
N ARG A 257 -19.28 17.92 -3.26
CA ARG A 257 -18.63 18.96 -2.44
C ARG A 257 -17.87 20.04 -3.21
N ASP A 258 -17.80 19.93 -4.54
CA ASP A 258 -17.04 20.89 -5.37
C ASP A 258 -17.90 21.48 -6.53
N SER A 259 -19.17 21.77 -6.30
CA SER A 259 -19.95 22.60 -7.19
C SER A 259 -20.71 23.64 -6.38
N ASP A 260 -19.97 24.65 -5.91
CA ASP A 260 -20.43 26.04 -5.70
C ASP A 260 -19.21 26.97 -5.79
#